data_2e1f33044ddc61777fcf19249a97718d
#
_entry.id   2e1f33044ddc61777fcf19249a97718d
#
_cell.length_a   1.000
_cell.length_b   1.000
_cell.length_c   1.000
_cell.angle_alpha   90.00
_cell.angle_beta   90.00
_cell.angle_gamma   90.00
#
_symmetry.space_group_name_H-M   'P 1'
#
loop_
_entity.id
_entity.type
_entity.pdbx_description
1 polymer ?
#
loop_
_entity_poly.entity_id
_entity_poly.type
_entity_poly.pdbx_seq_one_letter_code
_entity_poly.pdbx_strand_id
1 'polypeptide(L)'
;GELGDYQEKKGFPPTWEPNSLFEKLFFTTRDWIWHYYIDPAINKYNLFDYDIYHFEWGLDLYRDCRFAKKLSIKGKPIICTYHGQDMRTRGVVKDMDKISNLNLTSELDLLNKHPNINYLFLPFDTETYRADKKISSPLRVCHSPTNRYYKGSDDIIEICKNLDKDGQIEFVLIEGKTHNEVLDIK
;
A
#
# COMPACT_ATOMS: atom_id res chain seq x y z
N GLY A 1 -6.03 18.80 -4.89
CA GLY A 1 -5.00 19.51 -4.17
C GLY A 1 -3.69 18.76 -4.25
N GLU A 2 -2.58 19.42 -4.11
CA GLU A 2 -1.27 18.76 -4.06
C GLU A 2 -1.16 17.91 -2.80
N LEU A 3 -0.34 16.86 -2.85
CA LEU A 3 -0.19 15.91 -1.74
C LEU A 3 0.28 16.60 -0.45
N GLY A 4 1.11 17.66 -0.58
CA GLY A 4 1.55 18.47 0.55
C GLY A 4 0.39 19.14 1.29
N ASP A 5 -0.54 19.73 0.57
CA ASP A 5 -1.74 20.35 1.16
C ASP A 5 -2.59 19.36 1.93
N TYR A 6 -2.68 18.12 1.43
CA TYR A 6 -3.42 17.07 2.11
C TYR A 6 -2.76 16.67 3.44
N GLN A 7 -1.44 16.54 3.47
CA GLN A 7 -0.68 16.22 4.68
C GLN A 7 -0.82 17.29 5.75
N GLU A 8 -0.73 18.56 5.36
CA GLU A 8 -0.87 19.68 6.30
C GLU A 8 -2.25 19.74 6.92
N LYS A 9 -3.30 19.47 6.12
CA LYS A 9 -4.69 19.51 6.57
C LYS A 9 -5.12 18.32 7.43
N LYS A 10 -4.53 17.16 7.20
CA LYS A 10 -4.96 15.90 7.86
C LYS A 10 -4.13 15.51 9.06
N GLY A 11 -2.99 16.18 9.27
CA GLY A 11 -2.05 15.79 10.30
C GLY A 11 -1.43 14.42 10.02
N PHE A 12 -0.50 14.02 10.85
CA PHE A 12 0.24 12.82 10.55
C PHE A 12 0.70 12.09 11.79
N PRO A 13 0.77 10.72 11.70
CA PRO A 13 -0.41 9.89 11.83
C PRO A 13 -1.06 10.12 13.18
N PRO A 14 -2.32 9.85 13.34
CA PRO A 14 -3.29 9.21 12.46
C PRO A 14 -3.80 10.15 11.37
N THR A 15 -4.25 9.57 10.27
CA THR A 15 -4.75 10.30 9.12
C THR A 15 -6.14 10.89 9.31
N TRP A 16 -6.76 10.65 10.42
CA TRP A 16 -8.04 11.23 10.79
C TRP A 16 -8.02 11.71 12.23
N GLU A 17 -8.72 12.79 12.49
CA GLU A 17 -9.00 13.26 13.82
C GLU A 17 -10.33 12.65 14.31
N PRO A 18 -10.42 12.21 15.57
CA PRO A 18 -11.70 11.75 16.12
C PRO A 18 -12.72 12.88 16.13
N ASN A 19 -13.90 12.64 15.54
CA ASN A 19 -14.95 13.64 15.43
C ASN A 19 -15.81 13.76 16.70
N SER A 20 -15.66 12.84 17.65
CA SER A 20 -16.43 12.81 18.88
C SER A 20 -15.61 12.30 20.07
N LEU A 21 -16.09 12.58 21.28
CA LEU A 21 -15.49 12.05 22.52
C LEU A 21 -15.50 10.51 22.54
N PHE A 22 -16.53 9.88 21.97
CA PHE A 22 -16.62 8.41 21.87
C PHE A 22 -15.56 7.84 20.95
N GLU A 23 -15.34 8.44 19.78
CA GLU A 23 -14.26 8.02 18.89
C GLU A 23 -12.90 8.20 19.53
N LYS A 24 -12.69 9.32 20.21
CA LYS A 24 -11.44 9.59 20.94
C LYS A 24 -11.18 8.52 22.01
N LEU A 25 -12.18 8.19 22.79
CA LEU A 25 -12.09 7.13 23.80
C LEU A 25 -11.84 5.77 23.16
N PHE A 26 -12.56 5.44 22.10
CA PHE A 26 -12.39 4.19 21.36
C PHE A 26 -10.96 4.03 20.83
N PHE A 27 -10.41 5.04 20.16
CA PHE A 27 -9.06 4.98 19.63
C PHE A 27 -8.00 4.92 20.74
N THR A 28 -8.19 5.64 21.83
CA THR A 28 -7.29 5.59 22.98
C THR A 28 -7.29 4.21 23.63
N THR A 29 -8.46 3.61 23.81
CA THR A 29 -8.60 2.26 24.37
C THR A 29 -8.01 1.21 23.45
N ARG A 30 -8.26 1.33 22.13
CA ARG A 30 -7.67 0.44 21.13
C ARG A 30 -6.15 0.51 21.15
N ASP A 31 -5.58 1.69 21.19
CA ASP A 31 -4.13 1.88 21.20
C ASP A 31 -3.51 1.34 22.50
N TRP A 32 -4.20 1.48 23.62
CA TRP A 32 -3.78 0.86 24.89
C TRP A 32 -3.80 -0.68 24.83
N ILE A 33 -4.89 -1.27 24.29
CA ILE A 33 -5.00 -2.71 24.07
C ILE A 33 -3.89 -3.18 23.12
N TRP A 34 -3.62 -2.43 22.06
CA TRP A 34 -2.57 -2.74 21.09
C TRP A 34 -1.20 -2.83 21.76
N HIS A 35 -0.85 -1.87 22.60
CA HIS A 35 0.40 -1.90 23.35
C HIS A 35 0.50 -3.12 24.27
N TYR A 36 -0.59 -3.48 24.92
CA TYR A 36 -0.64 -4.66 25.79
C TYR A 36 -0.28 -5.96 25.08
N TYR A 37 -0.61 -6.09 23.81
CA TYR A 37 -0.27 -7.27 23.00
C TYR A 37 1.10 -7.15 22.29
N ILE A 38 1.45 -5.98 21.83
CA ILE A 38 2.69 -5.76 21.06
C ILE A 38 3.93 -5.82 21.94
N ASP A 39 3.92 -5.20 23.12
CA ASP A 39 5.09 -5.17 24.00
C ASP A 39 5.57 -6.58 24.39
N PRO A 40 4.71 -7.52 24.81
CA PRO A 40 5.13 -8.91 25.04
C PRO A 40 5.58 -9.63 23.76
N ALA A 41 4.96 -9.36 22.62
CA ALA A 41 5.33 -9.98 21.36
C ALA A 41 6.73 -9.57 20.90
N ILE A 42 7.12 -8.30 21.08
CA ILE A 42 8.46 -7.81 20.77
C ILE A 42 9.52 -8.65 21.53
N ASN A 43 9.28 -8.90 22.80
CA ASN A 43 10.18 -9.69 23.63
C ASN A 43 10.13 -11.18 23.27
N LYS A 44 8.93 -11.75 23.12
CA LYS A 44 8.71 -13.16 22.79
C LYS A 44 9.40 -13.57 21.48
N TYR A 45 9.38 -12.71 20.50
CA TYR A 45 9.95 -12.97 19.17
C TYR A 45 11.32 -12.33 18.96
N ASN A 46 11.93 -11.77 20.01
CA ASN A 46 13.23 -11.12 19.97
C ASN A 46 13.34 -10.10 18.83
N LEU A 47 12.33 -9.26 18.67
CA LEU A 47 12.23 -8.36 17.50
C LEU A 47 13.33 -7.29 17.45
N PHE A 48 14.21 -7.17 18.44
CA PHE A 48 15.39 -6.30 18.42
C PHE A 48 16.65 -6.97 17.89
N ASP A 49 16.63 -8.27 17.64
CA ASP A 49 17.85 -9.06 17.34
C ASP A 49 18.09 -9.24 15.83
N TYR A 50 17.21 -8.73 14.99
CA TYR A 50 17.40 -8.76 13.56
C TYR A 50 18.43 -7.71 13.09
N ASP A 51 19.03 -7.96 11.92
CA ASP A 51 20.05 -7.08 11.36
C ASP A 51 19.48 -5.92 10.57
N ILE A 52 18.36 -6.13 9.86
CA ILE A 52 17.69 -5.15 9.01
C ILE A 52 16.19 -5.18 9.30
N TYR A 53 15.57 -4.00 9.30
CA TYR A 53 14.14 -3.84 9.52
C TYR A 53 13.49 -3.20 8.31
N HIS A 54 12.45 -3.83 7.83
CA HIS A 54 11.66 -3.34 6.71
C HIS A 54 10.24 -3.05 7.17
N PHE A 55 9.85 -1.80 7.08
CA PHE A 55 8.50 -1.32 7.38
C PHE A 55 7.76 -0.94 6.12
N GLU A 56 6.45 -0.94 6.21
CA GLU A 56 5.57 -0.52 5.12
C GLU A 56 4.70 0.64 5.55
N TRP A 57 4.31 1.47 4.58
CA TRP A 57 3.37 2.58 4.76
C TRP A 57 3.88 3.68 5.70
N GLY A 58 5.16 3.73 5.98
CA GLY A 58 5.73 4.70 6.91
C GLY A 58 5.38 4.45 8.37
N LEU A 59 4.93 3.26 8.73
CA LEU A 59 4.51 2.90 10.08
C LEU A 59 5.34 1.71 10.60
N ASP A 60 5.53 1.67 11.91
CA ASP A 60 6.07 0.50 12.60
C ASP A 60 4.96 -0.24 13.36
N LEU A 61 5.33 -0.97 14.39
CA LEU A 61 4.39 -1.67 15.27
C LEU A 61 3.49 -0.71 16.05
N TYR A 62 3.84 0.56 16.10
CA TYR A 62 3.11 1.63 16.79
C TYR A 62 2.89 2.81 15.85
N ARG A 63 1.90 3.65 16.18
CA ARG A 63 1.58 4.80 15.34
C ARG A 63 2.57 5.96 15.42
N ASP A 64 3.36 6.01 16.48
CA ASP A 64 4.33 7.08 16.76
C ASP A 64 5.77 6.70 16.39
N CYS A 65 5.95 5.60 15.69
CA CYS A 65 7.24 5.07 15.25
C CYS A 65 8.23 4.82 16.39
N ARG A 66 7.74 4.57 17.63
CA ARG A 66 8.62 4.40 18.81
C ARG A 66 9.51 3.16 18.72
N PHE A 67 9.06 2.09 18.06
CA PHE A 67 9.87 0.89 17.85
C PHE A 67 11.00 1.18 16.86
N ALA A 68 10.69 1.77 15.72
CA ALA A 68 11.67 2.17 14.71
C ALA A 68 12.68 3.20 15.26
N LYS A 69 12.24 4.16 16.09
CA LYS A 69 13.13 5.10 16.79
C LYS A 69 14.13 4.38 17.71
N LYS A 70 13.69 3.36 18.46
CA LYS A 70 14.58 2.53 19.28
C LYS A 70 15.60 1.75 18.44
N LEU A 71 15.19 1.24 17.28
CA LEU A 71 16.08 0.57 16.32
C LEU A 71 17.14 1.52 15.76
N SER A 72 16.72 2.71 15.35
CA SER A 72 17.63 3.75 14.87
C SER A 72 18.68 4.16 15.89
N ILE A 73 18.28 4.33 17.17
CA ILE A 73 19.22 4.60 18.28
C ILE A 73 20.22 3.46 18.45
N LYS A 74 19.82 2.22 18.21
CA LYS A 74 20.69 1.03 18.23
C LYS A 74 21.55 0.87 16.97
N GLY A 75 21.48 1.80 16.02
CA GLY A 75 22.22 1.74 14.76
C GLY A 75 21.72 0.68 13.78
N LYS A 76 20.49 0.18 13.95
CA LYS A 76 19.93 -0.85 13.07
C LYS A 76 19.43 -0.20 11.77
N PRO A 77 19.77 -0.77 10.58
CA PRO A 77 19.28 -0.29 9.31
C PRO A 77 17.76 -0.43 9.19
N ILE A 78 17.12 0.63 8.70
CA ILE A 78 15.68 0.72 8.52
C ILE A 78 15.36 1.02 7.05
N ILE A 79 14.53 0.18 6.46
CA ILE A 79 13.95 0.35 5.12
C ILE A 79 12.47 0.62 5.28
N CYS A 80 11.93 1.55 4.49
CA CYS A 80 10.50 1.79 4.45
C CYS A 80 9.97 1.75 3.01
N THR A 81 8.98 0.92 2.74
CA THR A 81 8.29 0.89 1.44
C THR A 81 6.96 1.63 1.52
N TYR A 82 6.77 2.54 0.59
CA TYR A 82 5.53 3.29 0.40
C TYR A 82 4.77 2.74 -0.81
N HIS A 83 3.47 2.56 -0.63
CA HIS A 83 2.54 2.12 -1.67
C HIS A 83 1.70 3.29 -2.17
N GLY A 84 0.90 3.06 -3.21
CA GLY A 84 0.15 4.12 -3.86
C GLY A 84 -0.84 4.85 -2.96
N GLN A 85 -1.65 4.12 -2.22
CA GLN A 85 -2.73 4.70 -1.44
C GLN A 85 -2.22 5.54 -0.26
N ASP A 86 -1.26 5.04 0.50
CA ASP A 86 -0.68 5.73 1.66
C ASP A 86 0.00 7.03 1.22
N MET A 87 0.87 6.95 0.23
CA MET A 87 1.64 8.09 -0.24
C MET A 87 0.77 9.14 -0.94
N ARG A 88 -0.25 8.72 -1.72
CA ARG A 88 -1.17 9.63 -2.41
C ARG A 88 -2.16 10.32 -1.47
N THR A 89 -2.51 9.68 -0.35
CA THR A 89 -3.50 10.21 0.58
C THR A 89 -2.90 10.96 1.77
N ARG A 90 -1.78 10.52 2.31
CA ARG A 90 -1.18 11.13 3.50
C ARG A 90 0.30 11.48 3.34
N GLY A 91 0.99 10.95 2.29
CA GLY A 91 2.41 11.13 2.05
C GLY A 91 3.33 10.39 3.04
N VAL A 92 4.58 10.84 3.15
CA VAL A 92 5.56 10.25 4.06
C VAL A 92 5.26 10.55 5.53
N VAL A 93 5.57 9.57 6.38
CA VAL A 93 5.58 9.76 7.84
C VAL A 93 6.88 10.43 8.23
N LYS A 94 6.82 11.71 8.62
CA LYS A 94 8.02 12.51 8.90
C LYS A 94 8.97 11.83 9.90
N ASP A 95 8.45 11.18 10.92
CA ASP A 95 9.27 10.49 11.92
C ASP A 95 9.94 9.24 11.36
N MET A 96 9.23 8.45 10.53
CA MET A 96 9.81 7.31 9.85
C MET A 96 10.83 7.75 8.79
N ASP A 97 10.50 8.77 7.99
CA ASP A 97 11.36 9.29 6.94
C ASP A 97 12.71 9.77 7.46
N LYS A 98 12.72 10.44 8.63
CA LYS A 98 13.96 10.92 9.28
C LYS A 98 14.90 9.81 9.72
N ILE A 99 14.39 8.62 10.02
CA ILE A 99 15.16 7.50 10.57
C ILE A 99 15.37 6.38 9.56
N SER A 100 14.63 6.37 8.45
CA SER A 100 14.82 5.40 7.38
C SER A 100 16.12 5.63 6.64
N ASN A 101 16.91 4.58 6.49
CA ASN A 101 18.13 4.60 5.68
C ASN A 101 17.81 4.53 4.19
N LEU A 102 16.66 3.92 3.83
CA LEU A 102 16.22 3.74 2.46
C LEU A 102 14.70 3.77 2.38
N ASN A 103 14.15 4.62 1.53
CA ASN A 103 12.74 4.63 1.18
C ASN A 103 12.55 4.06 -0.22
N LEU A 104 11.58 3.18 -0.36
CA LEU A 104 11.29 2.42 -1.58
C LEU A 104 9.83 2.60 -2.02
N THR A 105 9.59 2.45 -3.31
CA THR A 105 8.26 2.30 -3.88
C THR A 105 8.28 1.46 -5.15
N SER A 106 7.20 0.74 -5.42
CA SER A 106 6.94 0.09 -6.71
C SER A 106 6.09 0.93 -7.67
N GLU A 107 5.70 2.14 -7.25
CA GLU A 107 4.80 3.03 -7.98
C GLU A 107 5.58 4.18 -8.61
N LEU A 108 5.69 4.22 -9.94
CA LEU A 108 6.51 5.20 -10.66
C LEU A 108 6.11 6.66 -10.41
N ASP A 109 4.81 6.93 -10.25
CA ASP A 109 4.32 8.28 -9.99
C ASP A 109 4.75 8.82 -8.61
N LEU A 110 5.08 7.95 -7.66
CA LEU A 110 5.53 8.35 -6.34
C LEU A 110 6.97 8.85 -6.32
N LEU A 111 7.79 8.54 -7.32
CA LEU A 111 9.16 9.03 -7.41
C LEU A 111 9.24 10.56 -7.45
N ASN A 112 8.20 11.21 -7.99
CA ASN A 112 8.12 12.67 -8.05
C ASN A 112 7.49 13.29 -6.79
N LYS A 113 7.07 12.49 -5.83
CA LYS A 113 6.38 12.95 -4.62
C LYS A 113 7.31 13.16 -3.43
N HIS A 114 8.49 12.57 -3.46
CA HIS A 114 9.46 12.66 -2.38
C HIS A 114 10.89 12.54 -2.93
N PRO A 115 11.84 13.41 -2.52
CA PRO A 115 13.19 13.44 -3.08
C PRO A 115 14.03 12.20 -2.76
N ASN A 116 13.74 11.52 -1.67
CA ASN A 116 14.53 10.38 -1.16
C ASN A 116 13.79 9.05 -1.30
N ILE A 117 12.95 8.88 -2.32
CA ILE A 117 12.29 7.61 -2.61
C ILE A 117 12.90 6.96 -3.84
N ASN A 118 13.16 5.65 -3.76
CA ASN A 118 13.80 4.88 -4.81
C ASN A 118 12.83 3.85 -5.36
N TYR A 119 12.95 3.57 -6.66
CA TYR A 119 12.11 2.58 -7.30
C TYR A 119 12.61 1.17 -7.03
N LEU A 120 11.69 0.29 -6.67
CA LEU A 120 11.91 -1.15 -6.56
C LEU A 120 10.84 -1.87 -7.36
N PHE A 121 11.24 -2.70 -8.32
CA PHE A 121 10.30 -3.56 -9.02
C PHE A 121 9.56 -4.46 -8.04
N LEU A 122 8.23 -4.53 -8.21
CA LEU A 122 7.43 -5.49 -7.48
C LEU A 122 7.91 -6.89 -7.84
N PRO A 123 8.29 -7.73 -6.86
CA PRO A 123 8.72 -9.09 -7.13
C PRO A 123 7.56 -9.88 -7.73
N PHE A 124 7.82 -10.48 -8.89
CA PHE A 124 6.86 -11.30 -9.60
C PHE A 124 7.53 -12.58 -10.11
N ASP A 125 6.91 -13.71 -9.87
CA ASP A 125 7.41 -15.00 -10.33
C ASP A 125 7.12 -15.19 -11.82
N THR A 126 8.06 -14.76 -12.65
CA THR A 126 7.96 -14.85 -14.10
C THR A 126 8.15 -16.28 -14.64
N GLU A 127 8.62 -17.20 -13.82
CA GLU A 127 8.76 -18.60 -14.23
C GLU A 127 7.42 -19.35 -14.12
N THR A 128 6.70 -19.10 -13.02
CA THR A 128 5.37 -19.69 -12.81
C THR A 128 4.30 -19.00 -13.67
N TYR A 129 4.37 -17.68 -13.83
CA TYR A 129 3.35 -16.88 -14.52
C TYR A 129 3.87 -16.38 -15.87
N ARG A 130 4.01 -17.27 -16.82
CA ARG A 130 4.38 -16.92 -18.20
C ARG A 130 3.14 -16.59 -19.02
N ALA A 131 3.16 -15.46 -19.70
CA ALA A 131 2.13 -15.15 -20.68
C ALA A 131 2.34 -16.00 -21.93
N ASP A 132 1.30 -16.66 -22.42
CA ASP A 132 1.29 -17.21 -23.76
C ASP A 132 1.29 -16.06 -24.77
N LYS A 133 2.28 -16.05 -25.66
CA LYS A 133 2.55 -14.91 -26.55
C LYS A 133 1.51 -14.72 -27.66
N LYS A 134 0.44 -15.47 -27.70
CA LYS A 134 -0.62 -15.31 -28.69
C LYS A 134 -1.50 -14.13 -28.35
N ILE A 135 -1.30 -13.03 -29.06
CA ILE A 135 -2.23 -11.90 -29.00
C ILE A 135 -3.50 -12.31 -29.74
N SER A 136 -4.63 -12.27 -29.04
CA SER A 136 -5.95 -12.51 -29.64
C SER A 136 -6.34 -11.39 -30.61
N SER A 137 -7.12 -11.72 -31.63
CA SER A 137 -7.74 -10.73 -32.49
C SER A 137 -9.24 -11.02 -32.56
N PRO A 138 -10.10 -10.14 -32.03
CA PRO A 138 -9.78 -8.85 -31.39
C PRO A 138 -8.98 -9.01 -30.09
N LEU A 139 -8.34 -7.91 -29.65
CA LEU A 139 -7.57 -7.88 -28.40
C LEU A 139 -8.49 -8.17 -27.21
N ARG A 140 -8.12 -9.16 -26.40
CA ARG A 140 -8.85 -9.46 -25.14
C ARG A 140 -8.40 -8.52 -24.04
N VAL A 141 -9.35 -7.81 -23.44
CA VAL A 141 -9.13 -6.85 -22.33
C VAL A 141 -9.86 -7.34 -21.09
N CYS A 142 -9.12 -7.57 -20.00
CA CYS A 142 -9.68 -8.03 -18.73
C CYS A 142 -9.69 -6.91 -17.69
N HIS A 143 -10.79 -6.79 -16.94
CA HIS A 143 -10.89 -5.96 -15.76
C HIS A 143 -11.24 -6.83 -14.54
N SER A 144 -10.34 -6.88 -13.54
CA SER A 144 -10.50 -7.70 -12.33
C SER A 144 -10.35 -6.83 -11.07
N PRO A 145 -11.36 -6.02 -10.71
CA PRO A 145 -11.27 -5.12 -9.59
C PRO A 145 -11.48 -5.83 -8.26
N THR A 146 -10.66 -5.53 -7.26
CA THR A 146 -10.90 -5.90 -5.86
C THR A 146 -11.95 -5.00 -5.20
N ASN A 147 -12.08 -3.77 -5.68
CA ASN A 147 -13.08 -2.79 -5.24
C ASN A 147 -13.39 -1.84 -6.40
N ARG A 148 -14.65 -1.79 -6.84
CA ARG A 148 -15.08 -1.00 -8.00
C ARG A 148 -14.79 0.49 -7.85
N TYR A 149 -15.10 1.06 -6.69
CA TYR A 149 -14.95 2.49 -6.44
C TYR A 149 -13.50 2.95 -6.58
N TYR A 150 -12.58 2.26 -5.89
CA TYR A 150 -11.15 2.63 -5.94
C TYR A 150 -10.46 2.33 -7.28
N LYS A 151 -11.06 1.47 -8.10
CA LYS A 151 -10.51 1.07 -9.40
C LYS A 151 -11.17 1.78 -10.58
N GLY A 152 -12.11 2.72 -10.33
CA GLY A 152 -12.84 3.40 -11.39
C GLY A 152 -13.61 2.44 -12.32
N SER A 153 -14.14 1.35 -11.73
CA SER A 153 -14.67 0.24 -12.53
C SER A 153 -15.87 0.61 -13.37
N ASP A 154 -16.71 1.52 -12.92
CA ASP A 154 -17.92 1.87 -13.65
C ASP A 154 -17.56 2.55 -14.98
N ASP A 155 -16.62 3.48 -14.98
CA ASP A 155 -16.12 4.14 -16.20
C ASP A 155 -15.41 3.14 -17.13
N ILE A 156 -14.56 2.27 -16.57
CA ILE A 156 -13.84 1.25 -17.34
C ILE A 156 -14.82 0.27 -17.99
N ILE A 157 -15.83 -0.19 -17.26
CA ILE A 157 -16.84 -1.13 -17.76
C ILE A 157 -17.66 -0.49 -18.87
N GLU A 158 -18.06 0.76 -18.72
CA GLU A 158 -18.83 1.48 -19.75
C GLU A 158 -18.03 1.61 -21.04
N ILE A 159 -16.79 2.10 -20.95
CA ILE A 159 -15.92 2.28 -22.12
C ILE A 159 -15.63 0.93 -22.79
N CYS A 160 -15.21 -0.08 -22.02
CA CYS A 160 -14.85 -1.38 -22.57
C CYS A 160 -16.05 -2.11 -23.20
N LYS A 161 -17.25 -2.01 -22.63
CA LYS A 161 -18.46 -2.58 -23.24
C LYS A 161 -18.82 -1.92 -24.57
N ASN A 162 -18.60 -0.62 -24.72
CA ASN A 162 -18.82 0.06 -25.99
C ASN A 162 -17.83 -0.41 -27.05
N LEU A 163 -16.55 -0.52 -26.70
CA LEU A 163 -15.51 -1.05 -27.61
C LEU A 163 -15.74 -2.51 -27.98
N ASP A 164 -16.22 -3.34 -27.06
CA ASP A 164 -16.59 -4.74 -27.31
C ASP A 164 -17.77 -4.85 -28.26
N LYS A 165 -18.81 -4.04 -28.05
CA LYS A 165 -19.96 -3.97 -28.95
C LYS A 165 -19.58 -3.57 -30.38
N ASP A 166 -18.60 -2.69 -30.51
CA ASP A 166 -18.07 -2.24 -31.81
C ASP A 166 -17.07 -3.25 -32.43
N GLY A 167 -16.82 -4.38 -31.78
CA GLY A 167 -15.91 -5.42 -32.24
C GLY A 167 -14.43 -5.05 -32.18
N GLN A 168 -14.06 -4.00 -31.47
CA GLN A 168 -12.68 -3.54 -31.36
C GLN A 168 -11.87 -4.37 -30.37
N ILE A 169 -12.54 -4.88 -29.31
CA ILE A 169 -11.94 -5.73 -28.27
C ILE A 169 -12.91 -6.87 -27.90
N GLU A 170 -12.39 -7.87 -27.18
CA GLU A 170 -13.17 -8.83 -26.39
C GLU A 170 -13.05 -8.43 -24.91
N PHE A 171 -14.12 -7.94 -24.29
CA PHE A 171 -14.09 -7.47 -22.91
C PHE A 171 -14.49 -8.57 -21.93
N VAL A 172 -13.64 -8.83 -20.93
CA VAL A 172 -13.87 -9.81 -19.86
C VAL A 172 -13.85 -9.13 -18.50
N LEU A 173 -15.02 -9.04 -17.87
CA LEU A 173 -15.12 -8.58 -16.47
C LEU A 173 -15.01 -9.78 -15.52
N ILE A 174 -14.05 -9.74 -14.59
CA ILE A 174 -13.78 -10.82 -13.66
C ILE A 174 -14.03 -10.30 -12.23
N GLU A 175 -15.13 -10.74 -11.62
CA GLU A 175 -15.54 -10.37 -10.26
C GLU A 175 -16.00 -11.57 -9.46
N GLY A 176 -15.82 -11.53 -8.13
CA GLY A 176 -16.27 -12.60 -7.23
C GLY A 176 -15.56 -13.93 -7.43
N LYS A 177 -14.38 -13.92 -8.02
CA LYS A 177 -13.56 -15.10 -8.30
C LYS A 177 -12.41 -15.23 -7.32
N THR A 178 -11.99 -16.46 -7.04
CA THR A 178 -10.76 -16.75 -6.32
C THR A 178 -9.54 -16.42 -7.19
N HIS A 179 -8.37 -16.29 -6.57
CA HIS A 179 -7.12 -16.01 -7.30
C HIS A 179 -6.85 -17.03 -8.41
N ASN A 180 -7.03 -18.32 -8.12
CA ASN A 180 -6.79 -19.39 -9.11
C ASN A 180 -7.77 -19.32 -10.28
N GLU A 181 -9.06 -19.11 -10.02
CA GLU A 181 -10.06 -18.91 -11.08
C GLU A 181 -9.74 -17.69 -11.97
N VAL A 182 -9.17 -16.62 -11.39
CA VAL A 182 -8.74 -15.45 -12.18
C VAL A 182 -7.57 -15.79 -13.09
N LEU A 183 -6.62 -16.60 -12.61
CA LEU A 183 -5.47 -17.05 -13.41
C LEU A 183 -5.89 -17.95 -14.57
N ASP A 184 -6.89 -18.79 -14.37
CA ASP A 184 -7.42 -19.70 -15.41
C ASP A 184 -8.18 -18.95 -16.53
N ILE A 185 -8.69 -17.74 -16.25
CA ILE A 185 -9.43 -16.93 -17.22
C ILE A 185 -8.47 -16.06 -18.06
N LYS A 186 -7.32 -15.70 -17.53
CA LYS A 186 -6.31 -14.87 -18.22
C LYS A 186 -5.48 -15.67 -19.20
#